data_d8420b3468dbd3806ab6fd03a641adab
#
_entry.id   d8420b3468dbd3806ab6fd03a641adab
#
_cell.length_a   1.000
_cell.length_b   1.000
_cell.length_c   1.000
_cell.angle_alpha   90.00
_cell.angle_beta   90.00
_cell.angle_gamma   90.00
#
_symmetry.space_group_name_H-M   'P 1'
#
loop_
_entity.id
_entity.type
_entity.pdbx_description
1 polymer ?
#
loop_
_entity_poly.entity_id
_entity_poly.type
_entity_poly.pdbx_seq_one_letter_code
_entity_poly.pdbx_strand_id
1 'polypeptide(L)'
;SSRMTDARYAAGAWRRGSRTPSPPWEIVHALSTIMTRDRKILIKDWYEGLYELGEEEINLLNEKNERVDLSALKKEFGIEKFVLDREGVEAIKARTYEPTANIQGMVSGYTGPGHKTIVPNEARVRIDFRLLPHMNPQKCIEKVKKHLIDHGFGHLEVIAFDAAEPPYKISVKEDISQAIIKAAEEVFGEKPVVNGVSAEGTILKHVWMPTVLTGFANPGANLHAPDENIHVENYIKGIKYAAAIMENFSKE
;
A
#
# COMPACT_ATOMS: atom_id res chain seq x y z
N SER A 1 4.51 13.93 2.06
CA SER A 1 3.45 14.96 2.15
C SER A 1 3.77 16.15 1.26
N SER A 2 2.82 16.60 0.48
CA SER A 2 2.96 17.84 -0.29
C SER A 2 2.38 19.00 0.49
N ARG A 3 3.13 20.07 0.66
CA ARG A 3 2.72 21.28 1.34
C ARG A 3 2.72 22.42 0.33
N MET A 4 1.60 23.09 0.15
CA MET A 4 1.57 24.40 -0.48
C MET A 4 1.90 25.44 0.58
N THR A 5 3.10 26.00 0.54
CA THR A 5 3.48 27.09 1.44
C THR A 5 3.25 28.44 0.78
N ASP A 6 2.72 29.35 1.61
CA ASP A 6 2.62 30.79 1.41
C ASP A 6 1.71 31.33 0.30
N ALA A 7 0.43 31.22 0.53
CA ALA A 7 -0.45 32.32 0.19
C ALA A 7 -1.08 32.88 1.48
N ARG A 8 -0.42 33.81 2.13
CA ARG A 8 -1.00 34.61 3.22
C ARG A 8 -2.06 35.55 2.66
N TYR A 9 -3.28 35.03 2.45
CA TYR A 9 -4.40 35.84 2.02
C TYR A 9 -5.62 35.53 2.87
N ALA A 10 -5.62 36.08 4.08
CA ALA A 10 -6.82 36.17 4.87
C ALA A 10 -7.43 37.55 4.64
N ALA A 11 -8.51 37.67 3.90
CA ALA A 11 -9.60 38.62 4.09
C ALA A 11 -10.61 38.64 2.93
N GLY A 12 -11.88 38.55 3.21
CA GLY A 12 -12.98 38.81 2.28
C GLY A 12 -13.14 37.74 1.17
N ALA A 13 -13.42 36.50 1.57
CA ALA A 13 -13.45 35.32 0.72
C ALA A 13 -14.30 35.43 -0.56
N TRP A 14 -15.48 36.07 -0.50
CA TRP A 14 -16.35 36.12 -1.65
C TRP A 14 -15.93 37.08 -2.76
N ARG A 15 -15.22 38.17 -2.42
CA ARG A 15 -14.72 39.14 -3.41
C ARG A 15 -13.36 38.70 -4.01
N ARG A 16 -12.66 37.79 -3.38
CA ARG A 16 -11.30 37.34 -3.78
C ARG A 16 -11.26 35.91 -4.33
N GLY A 17 -12.27 35.09 -4.05
CA GLY A 17 -12.30 33.68 -4.43
C GLY A 17 -12.12 33.40 -5.92
N SER A 18 -12.52 34.36 -6.78
CA SER A 18 -12.31 34.28 -8.23
C SER A 18 -10.97 34.88 -8.71
N ARG A 19 -10.16 35.45 -7.82
CA ARG A 19 -8.93 36.20 -8.17
C ARG A 19 -7.68 35.74 -7.44
N THR A 20 -7.84 34.81 -6.49
CA THR A 20 -6.68 34.28 -5.74
C THR A 20 -6.53 32.79 -5.97
N PRO A 21 -5.30 32.28 -6.09
CA PRO A 21 -5.06 30.85 -6.10
C PRO A 21 -5.72 30.19 -4.88
N SER A 22 -6.34 29.06 -5.09
CA SER A 22 -6.99 28.26 -4.04
C SER A 22 -6.17 26.98 -3.80
N PRO A 23 -5.41 26.92 -2.70
CA PRO A 23 -4.57 25.74 -2.42
C PRO A 23 -5.32 24.40 -2.50
N PRO A 24 -6.56 24.25 -1.99
CA PRO A 24 -7.28 22.99 -2.16
C PRO A 24 -7.59 22.66 -3.63
N TRP A 25 -7.92 23.63 -4.46
CA TRP A 25 -8.12 23.38 -5.89
C TRP A 25 -6.86 22.99 -6.61
N GLU A 26 -5.72 23.62 -6.28
CA GLU A 26 -4.41 23.23 -6.83
C GLU A 26 -4.07 21.77 -6.50
N ILE A 27 -4.30 21.34 -5.25
CA ILE A 27 -4.11 19.93 -4.85
C ILE A 27 -5.04 19.01 -5.63
N VAL A 28 -6.34 19.36 -5.75
CA VAL A 28 -7.31 18.52 -6.49
C VAL A 28 -6.91 18.37 -7.96
N HIS A 29 -6.54 19.47 -8.61
CA HIS A 29 -6.08 19.43 -10.00
C HIS A 29 -4.77 18.64 -10.15
N ALA A 30 -3.80 18.83 -9.26
CA ALA A 30 -2.57 18.05 -9.26
C ALA A 30 -2.85 16.55 -9.09
N LEU A 31 -3.71 16.17 -8.15
CA LEU A 31 -4.09 14.77 -7.94
C LEU A 31 -4.77 14.16 -9.16
N SER A 32 -5.59 14.91 -9.87
CA SER A 32 -6.28 14.45 -11.09
C SER A 32 -5.31 14.12 -12.23
N THR A 33 -4.09 14.66 -12.21
CA THR A 33 -3.05 14.31 -13.17
C THR A 33 -2.27 13.05 -12.80
N ILE A 34 -2.27 12.69 -11.51
CA ILE A 34 -1.51 11.54 -10.99
C ILE A 34 -2.20 10.22 -11.28
N MET A 35 -3.54 10.20 -11.22
CA MET A 35 -4.29 8.95 -11.30
C MET A 35 -5.61 9.14 -12.05
N THR A 36 -5.96 8.16 -12.90
CA THR A 36 -7.28 8.07 -13.51
C THR A 36 -8.34 7.61 -12.50
N ARG A 37 -9.62 7.78 -12.85
CA ARG A 37 -10.73 7.21 -12.10
C ARG A 37 -10.61 5.68 -11.97
N ASP A 38 -10.04 5.04 -12.99
CA ASP A 38 -9.80 3.60 -13.04
C ASP A 38 -8.53 3.15 -12.29
N ARG A 39 -8.01 4.00 -11.41
CA ARG A 39 -6.85 3.70 -10.57
C ARG A 39 -5.53 3.49 -11.32
N LYS A 40 -5.46 3.84 -12.60
CA LYS A 40 -4.20 3.83 -13.34
C LYS A 40 -3.37 5.06 -12.96
N ILE A 41 -2.13 4.84 -12.54
CA ILE A 41 -1.18 5.91 -12.25
C ILE A 41 -0.67 6.48 -13.57
N LEU A 42 -0.78 7.81 -13.73
CA LEU A 42 -0.45 8.52 -14.98
C LEU A 42 0.97 9.11 -14.98
N ILE A 43 1.72 8.92 -13.92
CA ILE A 43 3.10 9.40 -13.82
C ILE A 43 3.90 8.72 -14.92
N LYS A 44 4.60 9.54 -15.73
CA LYS A 44 5.41 9.05 -16.84
C LYS A 44 6.41 7.99 -16.37
N ASP A 45 6.55 6.93 -17.12
CA ASP A 45 7.47 5.82 -16.88
C ASP A 45 7.26 5.10 -15.53
N TRP A 46 6.07 5.28 -14.89
CA TRP A 46 5.77 4.67 -13.59
C TRP A 46 5.83 3.14 -13.63
N TYR A 47 5.36 2.56 -14.73
CA TYR A 47 5.30 1.12 -14.95
C TYR A 47 6.53 0.57 -15.68
N GLU A 48 7.51 1.42 -15.98
CA GLU A 48 8.75 1.00 -16.64
C GLU A 48 9.57 0.11 -15.71
N GLY A 49 10.04 -1.03 -16.26
CA GLY A 49 10.84 -1.99 -15.50
C GLY A 49 10.05 -2.82 -14.50
N LEU A 50 8.70 -2.80 -14.54
CA LEU A 50 7.93 -3.81 -13.84
C LEU A 50 8.30 -5.18 -14.41
N TYR A 51 8.64 -6.10 -13.50
CA TYR A 51 8.97 -7.43 -13.93
C TYR A 51 7.71 -8.20 -14.35
N GLU A 52 7.84 -9.01 -15.37
CA GLU A 52 6.79 -9.94 -15.74
C GLU A 52 6.70 -11.06 -14.70
N LEU A 53 5.47 -11.50 -14.41
CA LEU A 53 5.27 -12.59 -13.48
C LEU A 53 5.86 -13.88 -14.06
N GLY A 54 6.76 -14.49 -13.32
CA GLY A 54 7.30 -15.79 -13.66
C GLY A 54 6.33 -16.92 -13.36
N GLU A 55 6.72 -18.14 -13.73
CA GLU A 55 5.92 -19.34 -13.48
C GLU A 55 5.59 -19.53 -11.98
N GLU A 56 6.55 -19.23 -11.11
CA GLU A 56 6.38 -19.32 -9.66
C GLU A 56 5.24 -18.40 -9.16
N GLU A 57 5.22 -17.13 -9.58
CA GLU A 57 4.20 -16.19 -9.19
C GLU A 57 2.82 -16.54 -9.75
N ILE A 58 2.78 -17.02 -10.99
CA ILE A 58 1.52 -17.46 -11.62
C ILE A 58 0.93 -18.65 -10.86
N ASN A 59 1.77 -19.61 -10.47
CA ASN A 59 1.34 -20.76 -9.68
C ASN A 59 0.82 -20.34 -8.29
N LEU A 60 1.52 -19.43 -7.60
CA LEU A 60 1.07 -18.88 -6.31
C LEU A 60 -0.24 -18.11 -6.43
N LEU A 61 -0.44 -17.35 -7.50
CA LEU A 61 -1.71 -16.65 -7.75
C LEU A 61 -2.87 -17.61 -7.96
N ASN A 62 -2.67 -18.66 -8.75
CA ASN A 62 -3.69 -19.68 -9.02
C ASN A 62 -4.04 -20.45 -7.72
N GLU A 63 -3.04 -20.91 -6.99
CA GLU A 63 -3.22 -21.60 -5.70
C GLU A 63 -3.97 -20.72 -4.69
N LYS A 64 -3.62 -19.45 -4.63
CA LYS A 64 -4.30 -18.48 -3.77
C LYS A 64 -5.76 -18.25 -4.20
N ASN A 65 -6.03 -18.19 -5.50
CA ASN A 65 -7.39 -18.01 -6.02
C ASN A 65 -8.30 -19.18 -5.67
N GLU A 66 -7.78 -20.40 -5.63
CA GLU A 66 -8.55 -21.58 -5.22
C GLU A 66 -8.89 -21.59 -3.73
N ARG A 67 -8.08 -20.93 -2.89
CA ARG A 67 -8.17 -20.98 -1.43
C ARG A 67 -8.80 -19.75 -0.80
N VAL A 68 -8.81 -18.60 -1.47
CA VAL A 68 -9.32 -17.33 -0.94
C VAL A 68 -10.78 -17.15 -1.33
N ASP A 69 -11.65 -17.06 -0.35
CA ASP A 69 -13.06 -16.70 -0.56
C ASP A 69 -13.19 -15.17 -0.75
N LEU A 70 -13.20 -14.75 -2.00
CA LEU A 70 -13.37 -13.34 -2.37
C LEU A 70 -14.73 -12.78 -1.95
N SER A 71 -15.77 -13.61 -1.83
CA SER A 71 -17.10 -13.18 -1.37
C SER A 71 -17.08 -12.86 0.12
N ALA A 72 -16.40 -13.69 0.91
CA ALA A 72 -16.17 -13.43 2.32
C ALA A 72 -15.37 -12.13 2.54
N LEU A 73 -14.33 -11.90 1.74
CA LEU A 73 -13.55 -10.65 1.78
C LEU A 73 -14.39 -9.41 1.43
N LYS A 74 -15.26 -9.48 0.41
CA LYS A 74 -16.16 -8.37 0.09
C LYS A 74 -17.07 -8.04 1.27
N LYS A 75 -17.61 -9.06 1.92
CA LYS A 75 -18.46 -8.90 3.11
C LYS A 75 -17.69 -8.31 4.29
N GLU A 76 -16.47 -8.77 4.55
CA GLU A 76 -15.60 -8.27 5.62
C GLU A 76 -15.26 -6.79 5.40
N PHE A 77 -14.96 -6.38 4.16
CA PHE A 77 -14.65 -4.99 3.82
C PHE A 77 -15.88 -4.11 3.65
N GLY A 78 -17.09 -4.65 3.71
CA GLY A 78 -18.34 -3.91 3.50
C GLY A 78 -18.47 -3.35 2.08
N ILE A 79 -17.93 -4.04 1.08
CA ILE A 79 -17.97 -3.63 -0.33
C ILE A 79 -18.78 -4.62 -1.16
N GLU A 80 -19.45 -4.11 -2.19
CA GLU A 80 -20.15 -4.96 -3.16
C GLU A 80 -19.22 -5.48 -4.25
N LYS A 81 -18.22 -4.66 -4.64
CA LYS A 81 -17.33 -4.92 -5.77
C LYS A 81 -15.91 -4.49 -5.45
N PHE A 82 -14.94 -5.23 -5.94
CA PHE A 82 -13.56 -4.78 -5.98
C PHE A 82 -13.37 -3.66 -7.02
N VAL A 83 -12.27 -2.94 -6.92
CA VAL A 83 -11.91 -1.88 -7.89
C VAL A 83 -11.89 -2.45 -9.31
N LEU A 84 -12.52 -1.74 -10.25
CA LEU A 84 -12.67 -2.14 -11.66
C LEU A 84 -13.49 -3.41 -11.88
N ASP A 85 -14.37 -3.78 -10.95
CA ASP A 85 -15.17 -5.01 -11.01
C ASP A 85 -14.32 -6.29 -11.22
N ARG A 86 -13.05 -6.25 -10.79
CA ARG A 86 -12.14 -7.39 -10.91
C ARG A 86 -12.60 -8.55 -10.04
N GLU A 87 -12.45 -9.76 -10.57
CA GLU A 87 -12.82 -11.01 -9.92
C GLU A 87 -11.69 -12.04 -10.04
N GLY A 88 -11.74 -13.08 -9.22
CA GLY A 88 -10.82 -14.21 -9.29
C GLY A 88 -9.35 -13.80 -9.24
N VAL A 89 -8.55 -14.42 -10.08
CA VAL A 89 -7.10 -14.19 -10.17
C VAL A 89 -6.74 -12.73 -10.39
N GLU A 90 -7.51 -11.99 -11.20
CA GLU A 90 -7.23 -10.58 -11.47
C GLU A 90 -7.42 -9.66 -10.25
N ALA A 91 -8.37 -9.98 -9.36
CA ALA A 91 -8.53 -9.26 -8.10
C ALA A 91 -7.35 -9.51 -7.15
N ILE A 92 -6.88 -10.75 -7.08
CA ILE A 92 -5.73 -11.15 -6.25
C ILE A 92 -4.44 -10.55 -6.81
N LYS A 93 -4.26 -10.60 -8.12
CA LYS A 93 -3.11 -10.02 -8.83
C LYS A 93 -3.00 -8.51 -8.58
N ALA A 94 -4.12 -7.79 -8.69
CA ALA A 94 -4.16 -6.35 -8.42
C ALA A 94 -3.68 -5.99 -7.00
N ARG A 95 -4.08 -6.79 -6.01
CA ARG A 95 -3.66 -6.60 -4.63
C ARG A 95 -2.17 -6.87 -4.41
N THR A 96 -1.61 -7.87 -5.12
CA THR A 96 -0.28 -8.41 -4.83
C THR A 96 0.80 -7.85 -5.77
N TYR A 97 0.46 -7.61 -7.04
CA TYR A 97 1.43 -7.35 -8.11
C TYR A 97 1.15 -6.07 -8.90
N GLU A 98 0.30 -5.18 -8.40
CA GLU A 98 0.12 -3.87 -9.01
C GLU A 98 0.53 -2.75 -8.04
N PRO A 99 1.25 -1.73 -8.53
CA PRO A 99 1.57 -0.57 -7.70
C PRO A 99 0.30 0.23 -7.44
N THR A 100 0.20 0.81 -6.24
CA THR A 100 -0.94 1.64 -5.87
C THR A 100 -0.50 3.02 -5.43
N ALA A 101 -1.41 3.98 -5.52
CA ALA A 101 -1.28 5.30 -4.93
C ALA A 101 -2.56 5.61 -4.15
N ASN A 102 -2.46 5.67 -2.83
CA ASN A 102 -3.60 5.84 -1.95
C ASN A 102 -3.50 7.16 -1.21
N ILE A 103 -4.57 7.97 -1.24
CA ILE A 103 -4.66 9.17 -0.42
C ILE A 103 -4.95 8.72 1.01
N GLN A 104 -3.96 8.91 1.90
CA GLN A 104 -4.08 8.58 3.32
C GLN A 104 -4.77 9.68 4.12
N GLY A 105 -4.71 10.91 3.61
CA GLY A 105 -5.35 12.04 4.27
C GLY A 105 -5.24 13.29 3.43
N MET A 106 -6.26 14.13 3.53
CA MET A 106 -6.34 15.42 2.86
C MET A 106 -6.91 16.42 3.84
N VAL A 107 -6.27 17.57 4.00
CA VAL A 107 -6.71 18.62 4.92
C VAL A 107 -6.54 19.98 4.30
N SER A 108 -7.59 20.79 4.42
CA SER A 108 -7.59 22.20 4.05
C SER A 108 -8.80 22.92 4.64
N GLY A 109 -8.63 24.20 4.91
CA GLY A 109 -9.73 25.09 5.33
C GLY A 109 -10.30 24.76 6.70
N TYR A 110 -11.57 25.12 6.87
CA TYR A 110 -12.29 24.94 8.12
C TYR A 110 -12.98 23.57 8.16
N THR A 111 -12.73 22.82 9.21
CA THR A 111 -13.25 21.46 9.42
C THR A 111 -14.12 21.34 10.68
N GLY A 112 -14.42 22.46 11.36
CA GLY A 112 -15.29 22.48 12.53
C GLY A 112 -16.77 22.48 12.18
N PRO A 113 -17.67 22.51 13.18
CA PRO A 113 -19.11 22.54 12.97
C PRO A 113 -19.56 23.86 12.30
N GLY A 114 -20.62 23.78 11.48
CA GLY A 114 -21.16 24.93 10.74
C GLY A 114 -20.39 25.24 9.47
N HIS A 115 -20.45 26.47 8.99
CA HIS A 115 -19.76 26.91 7.78
C HIS A 115 -18.90 28.16 8.04
N LYS A 116 -17.86 28.32 7.24
CA LYS A 116 -17.02 29.52 7.27
C LYS A 116 -16.68 29.94 5.85
N THR A 117 -17.05 31.19 5.50
CA THR A 117 -16.74 31.74 4.18
C THR A 117 -15.29 32.20 4.13
N ILE A 118 -14.39 31.30 3.80
CA ILE A 118 -12.94 31.56 3.70
C ILE A 118 -12.38 30.96 2.42
N VAL A 119 -11.28 31.53 1.92
CA VAL A 119 -10.36 30.85 1.00
C VAL A 119 -9.21 30.34 1.86
N PRO A 120 -9.01 29.02 1.96
CA PRO A 120 -7.91 28.47 2.74
C PRO A 120 -6.56 28.96 2.23
N ASN A 121 -5.63 29.20 3.12
CA ASN A 121 -4.26 29.61 2.80
C ASN A 121 -3.30 28.43 2.59
N GLU A 122 -3.73 27.23 2.94
CA GLU A 122 -2.95 26.00 2.75
C GLU A 122 -3.84 24.80 2.46
N ALA A 123 -3.26 23.82 1.79
CA ALA A 123 -3.81 22.49 1.64
C ALA A 123 -2.67 21.45 1.72
N ARG A 124 -2.97 20.30 2.27
CA ARG A 124 -2.02 19.20 2.39
C ARG A 124 -2.69 17.90 2.00
N VAL A 125 -1.94 17.06 1.30
CA VAL A 125 -2.34 15.68 1.01
C VAL A 125 -1.19 14.74 1.36
N ARG A 126 -1.54 13.59 1.89
CA ARG A 126 -0.60 12.47 2.10
C ARG A 126 -0.99 11.36 1.16
N ILE A 127 -0.01 10.87 0.41
CA ILE A 127 -0.20 9.78 -0.54
C ILE A 127 0.77 8.68 -0.18
N ASP A 128 0.26 7.47 -0.08
CA ASP A 128 1.03 6.24 0.04
C ASP A 128 1.13 5.57 -1.33
N PHE A 129 2.35 5.33 -1.77
CA PHE A 129 2.63 4.56 -2.98
C PHE A 129 3.12 3.18 -2.57
N ARG A 130 2.36 2.14 -2.91
CA ARG A 130 2.85 0.77 -2.80
C ARG A 130 3.66 0.45 -4.04
N LEU A 131 4.91 0.12 -3.82
CA LEU A 131 5.88 -0.16 -4.87
C LEU A 131 6.04 -1.67 -5.04
N LEU A 132 6.44 -2.09 -6.23
CA LEU A 132 6.76 -3.47 -6.55
C LEU A 132 8.27 -3.72 -6.56
N PRO A 133 8.74 -4.97 -6.45
CA PRO A 133 10.14 -5.32 -6.66
C PRO A 133 10.69 -4.64 -7.91
N HIS A 134 11.93 -4.18 -7.85
CA HIS A 134 12.64 -3.38 -8.86
C HIS A 134 12.22 -1.90 -8.97
N MET A 135 11.16 -1.46 -8.31
CA MET A 135 10.86 -0.04 -8.18
C MET A 135 11.74 0.58 -7.09
N ASN A 136 12.56 1.54 -7.47
CA ASN A 136 13.39 2.25 -6.52
C ASN A 136 12.61 3.43 -5.93
N PRO A 137 12.43 3.51 -4.59
CA PRO A 137 11.63 4.57 -3.95
C PRO A 137 12.13 5.97 -4.30
N GLN A 138 13.45 6.20 -4.32
CA GLN A 138 14.01 7.50 -4.62
C GLN A 138 13.71 7.94 -6.07
N LYS A 139 13.83 7.03 -7.04
CA LYS A 139 13.43 7.29 -8.42
C LYS A 139 11.93 7.56 -8.55
N CYS A 140 11.10 6.88 -7.76
CA CYS A 140 9.66 7.12 -7.74
C CYS A 140 9.34 8.53 -7.23
N ILE A 141 10.01 9.00 -6.19
CA ILE A 141 9.87 10.38 -5.68
C ILE A 141 10.27 11.39 -6.76
N GLU A 142 11.37 11.15 -7.49
CA GLU A 142 11.82 12.00 -8.59
C GLU A 142 10.81 12.03 -9.73
N LYS A 143 10.22 10.87 -10.11
CA LYS A 143 9.15 10.78 -11.10
C LYS A 143 7.91 11.58 -10.67
N VAL A 144 7.50 11.51 -9.40
CA VAL A 144 6.39 12.32 -8.86
C VAL A 144 6.69 13.82 -8.97
N LYS A 145 7.88 14.24 -8.53
CA LYS A 145 8.29 15.67 -8.61
C LYS A 145 8.30 16.17 -10.05
N LYS A 146 8.92 15.39 -10.94
CA LYS A 146 8.96 15.72 -12.36
C LYS A 146 7.57 15.79 -12.97
N HIS A 147 6.70 14.86 -12.67
CA HIS A 147 5.32 14.85 -13.14
C HIS A 147 4.57 16.12 -12.75
N LEU A 148 4.68 16.55 -11.50
CA LEU A 148 4.07 17.79 -11.03
C LEU A 148 4.61 19.02 -11.76
N ILE A 149 5.92 19.09 -12.01
CA ILE A 149 6.53 20.18 -12.79
C ILE A 149 5.99 20.17 -14.22
N ASP A 150 5.99 19.02 -14.88
CA ASP A 150 5.55 18.87 -16.28
C ASP A 150 4.07 19.24 -16.48
N HIS A 151 3.25 19.15 -15.41
CA HIS A 151 1.83 19.51 -15.42
C HIS A 151 1.53 20.90 -14.82
N GLY A 152 2.55 21.71 -14.60
CA GLY A 152 2.38 23.09 -14.10
C GLY A 152 2.23 23.22 -12.58
N PHE A 153 2.44 22.16 -11.83
CA PHE A 153 2.34 22.11 -10.36
C PHE A 153 3.71 22.11 -9.66
N GLY A 154 4.77 22.57 -10.32
CA GLY A 154 6.13 22.60 -9.76
C GLY A 154 6.30 23.48 -8.52
N HIS A 155 5.32 24.34 -8.23
CA HIS A 155 5.26 25.17 -7.02
C HIS A 155 4.77 24.39 -5.78
N LEU A 156 4.26 23.18 -5.96
CA LEU A 156 3.86 22.30 -4.84
C LEU A 156 5.10 21.68 -4.20
N GLU A 157 5.21 21.82 -2.89
CA GLU A 157 6.27 21.19 -2.12
C GLU A 157 5.99 19.68 -1.99
N VAL A 158 6.93 18.84 -2.39
CA VAL A 158 6.87 17.38 -2.22
C VAL A 158 7.86 16.98 -1.14
N ILE A 159 7.34 16.51 -0.02
CA ILE A 159 8.11 16.02 1.12
C ILE A 159 8.02 14.50 1.14
N ALA A 160 9.14 13.83 0.95
CA ALA A 160 9.25 12.40 1.17
C ALA A 160 9.50 12.11 2.64
N PHE A 161 8.86 11.08 3.18
CA PHE A 161 9.18 10.60 4.51
C PHE A 161 10.38 9.64 4.45
N ASP A 162 11.24 9.66 5.47
CA ASP A 162 12.41 8.78 5.58
C ASP A 162 12.07 7.28 5.69
N ALA A 163 10.80 6.97 5.87
CA ALA A 163 10.26 5.62 5.94
C ALA A 163 9.99 4.98 4.56
N ALA A 164 10.59 5.50 3.47
CA ALA A 164 10.50 4.85 2.17
C ALA A 164 11.33 3.57 2.17
N GLU A 165 10.65 2.44 2.16
CA GLU A 165 11.28 1.12 2.16
C GLU A 165 11.26 0.52 0.77
N PRO A 166 12.39 -0.09 0.32
CA PRO A 166 12.38 -0.82 -0.93
C PRO A 166 11.48 -2.05 -0.82
N PRO A 167 10.69 -2.34 -1.85
CA PRO A 167 9.93 -3.58 -1.91
C PRO A 167 10.88 -4.77 -1.95
N TYR A 168 10.44 -5.87 -1.35
CA TYR A 168 11.25 -7.07 -1.23
C TYR A 168 10.52 -8.30 -1.76
N LYS A 169 11.28 -9.19 -2.35
CA LYS A 169 10.82 -10.48 -2.85
C LYS A 169 11.86 -11.55 -2.56
N ILE A 170 11.39 -12.72 -2.18
CA ILE A 170 12.19 -13.93 -2.00
C ILE A 170 11.48 -15.10 -2.68
N SER A 171 12.25 -16.06 -3.20
CA SER A 171 11.67 -17.28 -3.76
C SER A 171 11.11 -18.18 -2.65
N VAL A 172 10.01 -18.86 -2.98
CA VAL A 172 9.47 -19.90 -2.09
C VAL A 172 10.41 -21.10 -1.96
N LYS A 173 11.40 -21.23 -2.85
CA LYS A 173 12.38 -22.32 -2.85
C LYS A 173 13.55 -22.10 -1.89
N GLU A 174 13.68 -20.90 -1.32
CA GLU A 174 14.72 -20.63 -0.33
C GLU A 174 14.46 -21.43 0.95
N ASP A 175 15.53 -21.86 1.61
CA ASP A 175 15.49 -22.74 2.78
C ASP A 175 14.59 -22.16 3.88
N ILE A 176 14.71 -20.84 4.17
CA ILE A 176 13.85 -20.18 5.15
C ILE A 176 12.38 -20.22 4.75
N SER A 177 12.06 -20.09 3.45
CA SER A 177 10.68 -20.17 2.95
C SER A 177 10.14 -21.58 3.14
N GLN A 178 10.92 -22.61 2.83
CA GLN A 178 10.53 -24.00 2.99
C GLN A 178 10.37 -24.37 4.47
N ALA A 179 11.26 -23.93 5.34
CA ALA A 179 11.16 -24.16 6.79
C ALA A 179 9.88 -23.56 7.36
N ILE A 180 9.49 -22.35 6.91
CA ILE A 180 8.27 -21.67 7.33
C ILE A 180 7.02 -22.39 6.83
N ILE A 181 6.99 -22.80 5.55
CA ILE A 181 5.85 -23.55 4.96
C ILE A 181 5.64 -24.86 5.72
N LYS A 182 6.71 -25.62 5.93
CA LYS A 182 6.67 -26.88 6.67
C LYS A 182 6.21 -26.70 8.11
N ALA A 183 6.72 -25.72 8.82
CA ALA A 183 6.29 -25.39 10.17
C ALA A 183 4.81 -25.03 10.25
N ALA A 184 4.29 -24.31 9.25
CA ALA A 184 2.88 -23.97 9.17
C ALA A 184 2.02 -25.23 9.00
N GLU A 185 2.40 -26.14 8.10
CA GLU A 185 1.70 -27.41 7.90
C GLU A 185 1.68 -28.27 9.18
N GLU A 186 2.82 -28.36 9.89
CA GLU A 186 2.93 -29.09 11.14
C GLU A 186 2.05 -28.55 12.26
N VAL A 187 1.95 -27.21 12.37
CA VAL A 187 1.26 -26.57 13.51
C VAL A 187 -0.20 -26.30 13.23
N PHE A 188 -0.54 -25.89 12.01
CA PHE A 188 -1.92 -25.53 11.63
C PHE A 188 -2.68 -26.67 10.93
N GLY A 189 -1.97 -27.68 10.43
CA GLY A 189 -2.56 -28.86 9.77
C GLY A 189 -2.93 -28.62 8.30
N GLU A 190 -2.53 -27.48 7.74
CA GLU A 190 -2.78 -27.12 6.34
C GLU A 190 -1.62 -26.30 5.75
N LYS A 191 -1.45 -26.40 4.45
CA LYS A 191 -0.46 -25.61 3.72
C LYS A 191 -0.79 -24.10 3.82
N PRO A 192 0.15 -23.23 4.15
CA PRO A 192 -0.11 -21.78 4.23
C PRO A 192 -0.43 -21.19 2.85
N VAL A 193 -1.16 -20.07 2.83
CA VAL A 193 -1.31 -19.25 1.63
C VAL A 193 -0.08 -18.36 1.49
N VAL A 194 0.67 -18.53 0.42
CA VAL A 194 1.91 -17.81 0.18
C VAL A 194 1.66 -16.59 -0.73
N ASN A 195 2.22 -15.45 -0.36
CA ASN A 195 2.27 -14.26 -1.21
C ASN A 195 3.69 -14.14 -1.79
N GLY A 196 3.81 -14.05 -3.11
CA GLY A 196 5.11 -13.95 -3.78
C GLY A 196 5.83 -12.61 -3.59
N VAL A 197 5.14 -11.59 -3.08
CA VAL A 197 5.67 -10.24 -2.81
C VAL A 197 5.11 -9.72 -1.50
N SER A 198 5.95 -9.10 -0.69
CA SER A 198 5.53 -8.31 0.46
C SER A 198 5.85 -6.83 0.24
N ALA A 199 4.88 -5.97 0.52
CA ALA A 199 5.08 -4.52 0.55
C ALA A 199 5.57 -4.01 1.92
N GLU A 200 5.80 -4.93 2.86
CA GLU A 200 6.23 -4.63 4.22
C GLU A 200 7.69 -5.08 4.38
N GLY A 201 8.60 -4.14 4.47
CA GLY A 201 10.03 -4.41 4.43
C GLY A 201 10.87 -3.74 5.50
N THR A 202 10.26 -3.34 6.63
CA THR A 202 10.86 -2.48 7.67
C THR A 202 12.21 -2.95 8.20
N ILE A 203 12.43 -4.24 8.29
CA ILE A 203 13.69 -4.82 8.79
C ILE A 203 14.71 -5.03 7.66
N LEU A 204 14.23 -5.23 6.43
CA LEU A 204 15.05 -5.70 5.31
C LEU A 204 16.12 -4.73 4.86
N LYS A 205 15.89 -3.42 5.01
CA LYS A 205 16.90 -2.40 4.69
C LYS A 205 18.13 -2.46 5.62
N HIS A 206 18.01 -3.16 6.75
CA HIS A 206 19.06 -3.26 7.75
C HIS A 206 19.72 -4.66 7.79
N VAL A 207 19.13 -5.65 7.12
CA VAL A 207 19.58 -7.05 7.17
C VAL A 207 19.72 -7.58 5.74
N TRP A 208 20.95 -7.84 5.33
CA TRP A 208 21.28 -8.36 3.99
C TRP A 208 21.18 -9.90 3.96
N MET A 209 20.02 -10.42 4.37
CA MET A 209 19.79 -11.87 4.41
C MET A 209 18.38 -12.20 3.91
N PRO A 210 18.15 -13.41 3.39
CA PRO A 210 16.84 -13.89 3.04
C PRO A 210 15.87 -13.77 4.21
N THR A 211 14.74 -13.11 3.99
CA THR A 211 13.77 -12.82 5.04
C THR A 211 12.35 -13.09 4.54
N VAL A 212 11.54 -13.72 5.36
CA VAL A 212 10.12 -14.00 5.09
C VAL A 212 9.27 -13.33 6.16
N LEU A 213 8.23 -12.64 5.73
CA LEU A 213 7.18 -12.17 6.63
C LEU A 213 6.11 -13.26 6.77
N THR A 214 5.82 -13.65 7.98
CA THR A 214 4.78 -14.63 8.28
C THR A 214 3.97 -14.22 9.50
N GLY A 215 2.77 -14.80 9.67
CA GLY A 215 1.89 -14.46 10.78
C GLY A 215 0.87 -15.56 11.06
N PHE A 216 0.12 -15.37 12.13
CA PHE A 216 -0.88 -16.31 12.64
C PHE A 216 -2.17 -15.61 13.10
N ALA A 217 -2.47 -14.44 12.54
CA ALA A 217 -3.72 -13.73 12.81
C ALA A 217 -4.93 -14.53 12.32
N ASN A 218 -6.04 -14.41 13.05
CA ASN A 218 -7.32 -15.03 12.66
C ASN A 218 -8.08 -14.15 11.68
N PRO A 219 -9.00 -14.73 10.88
CA PRO A 219 -10.01 -13.94 10.19
C PRO A 219 -10.81 -13.09 11.18
N GLY A 220 -11.08 -11.82 10.84
CA GLY A 220 -11.75 -10.89 11.74
C GLY A 220 -10.86 -10.32 12.86
N ALA A 221 -9.54 -10.45 12.76
CA ALA A 221 -8.59 -9.86 13.72
C ALA A 221 -8.61 -8.33 13.76
N ASN A 222 -9.28 -7.66 12.83
CA ASN A 222 -9.37 -6.19 12.72
C ASN A 222 -8.01 -5.48 12.73
N LEU A 223 -7.02 -6.03 12.02
CA LEU A 223 -5.67 -5.46 11.95
C LEU A 223 -5.72 -3.98 11.56
N HIS A 224 -5.05 -3.11 12.34
CA HIS A 224 -5.04 -1.66 12.18
C HIS A 224 -6.40 -0.97 12.35
N ALA A 225 -7.36 -1.63 12.99
CA ALA A 225 -8.70 -1.10 13.24
C ALA A 225 -9.07 -1.18 14.74
N PRO A 226 -10.14 -0.48 15.17
CA PRO A 226 -10.67 -0.66 16.53
C PRO A 226 -11.00 -2.14 16.81
N ASP A 227 -10.86 -2.54 18.08
CA ASP A 227 -11.10 -3.91 18.54
C ASP A 227 -10.18 -4.97 17.89
N GLU A 228 -8.94 -4.58 17.55
CA GLU A 228 -7.92 -5.51 17.11
C GLU A 228 -7.76 -6.65 18.12
N ASN A 229 -7.80 -7.88 17.63
CA ASN A 229 -7.87 -9.07 18.48
C ASN A 229 -7.13 -10.27 17.89
N ILE A 230 -6.85 -11.24 18.77
CA ILE A 230 -6.36 -12.55 18.37
C ILE A 230 -7.06 -13.64 19.19
N HIS A 231 -7.42 -14.73 18.54
CA HIS A 231 -7.93 -15.90 19.25
C HIS A 231 -6.81 -16.53 20.11
N VAL A 232 -7.12 -16.89 21.34
CA VAL A 232 -6.15 -17.50 22.27
C VAL A 232 -5.52 -18.76 21.68
N GLU A 233 -6.29 -19.56 20.97
CA GLU A 233 -5.77 -20.74 20.30
C GLU A 233 -4.73 -20.40 19.24
N ASN A 234 -4.97 -19.36 18.43
CA ASN A 234 -4.02 -18.89 17.42
C ASN A 234 -2.76 -18.31 18.05
N TYR A 235 -2.90 -17.62 19.18
CA TYR A 235 -1.75 -17.13 19.93
C TYR A 235 -0.85 -18.28 20.41
N ILE A 236 -1.45 -19.35 20.98
CA ILE A 236 -0.70 -20.53 21.41
C ILE A 236 -0.08 -21.28 20.23
N LYS A 237 -0.83 -21.42 19.11
CA LYS A 237 -0.30 -21.97 17.86
C LYS A 237 0.86 -21.13 17.32
N GLY A 238 0.78 -19.79 17.42
CA GLY A 238 1.85 -18.89 17.03
C GLY A 238 3.16 -19.14 17.76
N ILE A 239 3.12 -19.42 19.06
CA ILE A 239 4.31 -19.79 19.86
C ILE A 239 4.91 -21.10 19.35
N LYS A 240 4.08 -22.13 19.12
CA LYS A 240 4.53 -23.41 18.56
C LYS A 240 5.09 -23.25 17.15
N TYR A 241 4.47 -22.40 16.35
CA TYR A 241 4.90 -22.10 14.99
C TYR A 241 6.30 -21.46 14.96
N ALA A 242 6.54 -20.48 15.82
CA ALA A 242 7.87 -19.88 15.93
C ALA A 242 8.95 -20.90 16.30
N ALA A 243 8.65 -21.81 17.24
CA ALA A 243 9.56 -22.89 17.63
C ALA A 243 9.79 -23.87 16.46
N ALA A 244 8.74 -24.28 15.75
CA ALA A 244 8.84 -25.19 14.62
C ALA A 244 9.64 -24.57 13.45
N ILE A 245 9.53 -23.26 13.18
CA ILE A 245 10.33 -22.57 12.19
C ILE A 245 11.83 -22.70 12.53
N MET A 246 12.20 -22.38 13.76
CA MET A 246 13.60 -22.47 14.21
C MET A 246 14.13 -23.93 14.12
N GLU A 247 13.33 -24.90 14.51
CA GLU A 247 13.70 -26.30 14.43
C GLU A 247 13.85 -26.78 12.98
N ASN A 248 12.89 -26.46 12.11
CA ASN A 248 12.97 -26.86 10.71
C ASN A 248 14.14 -26.20 9.98
N PHE A 249 14.36 -24.90 10.20
CA PHE A 249 15.48 -24.18 9.58
C PHE A 249 16.85 -24.68 10.05
N SER A 250 16.96 -25.20 11.27
CA SER A 250 18.23 -25.77 11.77
C SER A 250 18.60 -27.11 11.16
N LYS A 251 17.69 -27.77 10.44
CA LYS A 251 17.88 -29.07 9.80
C LYS A 251 18.22 -28.99 8.30
N GLU A 252 18.09 -27.79 7.71
CA GLU A 252 18.49 -27.48 6.35
C GLU A 252 19.99 -27.15 6.29
#